data_c70c8f32bf716b9580a31cda9a8b29e6
#
_entry.id   c70c8f32bf716b9580a31cda9a8b29e6
#
_cell.length_a   1.000
_cell.length_b   1.000
_cell.length_c   1.000
_cell.angle_alpha   90.00
_cell.angle_beta   90.00
_cell.angle_gamma   90.00
#
_symmetry.space_group_name_H-M   'P 1'
#
loop_
_entity.id
_entity.type
_entity.pdbx_description
1 polymer ?
#
loop_
_entity_poly.entity_id
_entity_poly.type
_entity_poly.pdbx_seq_one_letter_code
_entity_poly.pdbx_strand_id
1 'polypeptide(L)'
;MKHLLFKLQLFLVLLVFTAVSTYAQKSPVDMDRFIDDLMKKMTLEEKIGQLNLPVTGEITTGQAKSSNVAKRIRAGEVGGLFNLKGVERIRDVQKQAVEESRLGIPLLFGMDVIHGYETVFPILS
;
A
#
# COMPACT_ATOMS: atom_id res chain seq x y z
N MET A 1 -11.83 5.20 -52.02
CA MET A 1 -11.39 4.01 -51.27
C MET A 1 -10.47 4.37 -50.09
N LYS A 2 -9.38 5.12 -50.28
CA LYS A 2 -8.42 5.46 -49.19
C LYS A 2 -9.05 6.21 -48.01
N HIS A 3 -9.94 7.17 -48.25
CA HIS A 3 -10.63 7.92 -47.19
C HIS A 3 -11.61 7.07 -46.37
N LEU A 4 -12.23 6.06 -46.97
CA LEU A 4 -13.13 5.15 -46.28
C LEU A 4 -12.35 4.22 -45.32
N LEU A 5 -11.23 3.70 -45.82
CA LEU A 5 -10.32 2.85 -45.02
C LEU A 5 -9.72 3.63 -43.83
N PHE A 6 -9.34 4.88 -44.05
CA PHE A 6 -8.83 5.73 -42.98
C PHE A 6 -9.88 6.01 -41.91
N LYS A 7 -11.13 6.31 -42.27
CA LYS A 7 -12.25 6.51 -41.33
C LYS A 7 -12.56 5.23 -40.55
N LEU A 8 -12.52 4.07 -41.23
CA LEU A 8 -12.76 2.79 -40.59
C LEU A 8 -11.64 2.46 -39.56
N GLN A 9 -10.39 2.78 -39.90
CA GLN A 9 -9.24 2.56 -39.03
C GLN A 9 -9.29 3.49 -37.81
N LEU A 10 -9.67 4.76 -37.97
CA LEU A 10 -9.85 5.72 -36.87
C LEU A 10 -10.99 5.28 -35.95
N PHE A 11 -12.09 4.78 -36.49
CA PHE A 11 -13.21 4.27 -35.72
C PHE A 11 -12.84 3.03 -34.90
N LEU A 12 -12.04 2.13 -35.46
CA LEU A 12 -11.55 0.93 -34.78
C LEU A 12 -10.62 1.28 -33.62
N VAL A 13 -9.71 2.26 -33.81
CA VAL A 13 -8.81 2.77 -32.77
C VAL A 13 -9.61 3.41 -31.64
N LEU A 14 -10.62 4.21 -31.96
CA LEU A 14 -11.48 4.85 -30.96
C LEU A 14 -12.27 3.80 -30.15
N LEU A 15 -12.74 2.75 -30.79
CA LEU A 15 -13.50 1.66 -30.17
C LEU A 15 -12.60 0.83 -29.21
N VAL A 16 -11.35 0.60 -29.58
CA VAL A 16 -10.36 -0.05 -28.70
C VAL A 16 -10.02 0.83 -27.50
N PHE A 17 -9.90 2.13 -27.72
CA PHE A 17 -9.56 3.07 -26.63
C PHE A 17 -10.69 3.18 -25.59
N THR A 18 -11.95 3.15 -26.01
CA THR A 18 -13.11 3.13 -25.10
C THR A 18 -13.23 1.81 -24.34
N ALA A 19 -12.90 0.69 -24.95
CA ALA A 19 -12.93 -0.62 -24.29
C ALA A 19 -11.88 -0.74 -23.17
N VAL A 20 -10.69 -0.15 -23.34
CA VAL A 20 -9.64 -0.18 -22.31
C VAL A 20 -10.00 0.65 -21.07
N SER A 21 -10.76 1.74 -21.24
CA SER A 21 -11.14 2.63 -20.12
C SER A 21 -12.15 2.00 -19.16
N THR A 22 -12.91 0.99 -19.57
CA THR A 22 -13.93 0.34 -18.74
C THR A 22 -13.38 -0.71 -17.77
N TYR A 23 -12.13 -1.14 -17.91
CA TYR A 23 -11.53 -2.12 -17.00
C TYR A 23 -10.93 -1.55 -15.71
N ALA A 24 -10.91 -0.22 -15.55
CA ALA A 24 -10.12 0.43 -14.49
C ALA A 24 -10.88 0.72 -13.18
N GLN A 25 -12.18 0.51 -13.10
CA GLN A 25 -12.96 0.80 -11.88
C GLN A 25 -13.66 -0.45 -11.35
N LYS A 26 -13.10 -1.06 -10.29
CA LYS A 26 -13.86 -2.01 -9.48
C LYS A 26 -15.10 -1.30 -8.92
N SER A 27 -16.26 -1.91 -9.10
CA SER A 27 -17.52 -1.45 -8.50
C SER A 27 -17.40 -1.43 -6.97
N PRO A 28 -18.01 -0.47 -6.26
CA PRO A 28 -18.10 -0.47 -4.81
C PRO A 28 -18.61 -1.81 -4.24
N VAL A 29 -19.57 -2.42 -4.89
CA VAL A 29 -20.11 -3.74 -4.51
C VAL A 29 -19.06 -4.84 -4.60
N ASP A 30 -18.15 -4.78 -5.56
CA ASP A 30 -17.06 -5.75 -5.70
C ASP A 30 -15.99 -5.54 -4.61
N MET A 31 -15.80 -4.31 -4.15
CA MET A 31 -14.88 -3.99 -3.06
C MET A 31 -15.38 -4.54 -1.73
N ASP A 32 -16.65 -4.30 -1.40
CA ASP A 32 -17.27 -4.79 -0.16
C ASP A 32 -17.20 -6.33 -0.10
N ARG A 33 -17.53 -6.99 -1.19
CA ARG A 33 -17.41 -8.46 -1.30
C ARG A 33 -15.97 -8.93 -1.12
N PHE A 34 -15.01 -8.25 -1.72
CA PHE A 34 -13.59 -8.57 -1.56
C PHE A 34 -13.15 -8.43 -0.10
N ILE A 35 -13.57 -7.35 0.58
CA ILE A 35 -13.26 -7.09 1.99
C ILE A 35 -13.89 -8.18 2.86
N ASP A 36 -15.17 -8.50 2.67
CA ASP A 36 -15.87 -9.52 3.42
C ASP A 36 -15.20 -10.91 3.28
N ASP A 37 -14.80 -11.26 2.07
CA ASP A 37 -14.15 -12.55 1.80
C ASP A 37 -12.74 -12.61 2.37
N LEU A 38 -12.02 -11.49 2.39
CA LEU A 38 -10.73 -11.38 3.07
C LEU A 38 -10.92 -11.52 4.59
N MET A 39 -11.87 -10.79 5.17
CA MET A 39 -12.19 -10.83 6.60
C MET A 39 -12.58 -12.23 7.09
N LYS A 40 -13.27 -13.02 6.28
CA LYS A 40 -13.60 -14.43 6.59
C LYS A 40 -12.36 -15.33 6.66
N LYS A 41 -11.32 -15.01 5.88
CA LYS A 41 -10.06 -15.78 5.85
C LYS A 41 -9.11 -15.42 6.99
N MET A 42 -9.26 -14.25 7.59
CA MET A 42 -8.39 -13.74 8.64
C MET A 42 -8.65 -14.40 9.98
N THR A 43 -7.57 -14.74 10.70
CA THR A 43 -7.66 -15.09 12.12
C THR A 43 -7.94 -13.85 12.98
N LEU A 44 -8.25 -14.05 14.26
CA LEU A 44 -8.45 -12.93 15.19
C LEU A 44 -7.16 -12.10 15.36
N GLU A 45 -6.03 -12.77 15.46
CA GLU A 45 -4.70 -12.15 15.60
C GLU A 45 -4.37 -11.30 14.39
N GLU A 46 -4.67 -11.78 13.18
CA GLU A 46 -4.47 -11.02 11.94
C GLU A 46 -5.41 -9.80 11.86
N LYS A 47 -6.66 -9.94 12.31
CA LYS A 47 -7.59 -8.79 12.38
C LYS A 47 -7.11 -7.71 13.34
N ILE A 48 -6.65 -8.10 14.53
CA ILE A 48 -6.06 -7.19 15.51
C ILE A 48 -4.77 -6.59 14.94
N GLY A 49 -3.98 -7.40 14.23
CA GLY A 49 -2.75 -6.98 13.57
C GLY A 49 -2.95 -5.83 12.59
N GLN A 50 -4.06 -5.81 11.84
CA GLN A 50 -4.35 -4.71 10.90
C GLN A 50 -4.53 -3.34 11.60
N LEU A 51 -4.85 -3.33 12.88
CA LEU A 51 -4.98 -2.10 13.69
C LEU A 51 -3.65 -1.67 14.33
N ASN A 52 -2.60 -2.47 14.16
CA ASN A 52 -1.32 -2.25 14.80
C ASN A 52 -0.34 -1.57 13.86
N LEU A 53 0.13 -0.37 14.25
CA LEU A 53 1.07 0.46 13.52
C LEU A 53 2.32 0.73 14.36
N PRO A 54 3.23 -0.22 14.51
CA PRO A 54 4.46 -0.01 15.27
C PRO A 54 5.40 0.98 14.58
N VAL A 55 6.22 1.62 15.40
CA VAL A 55 7.30 2.48 14.93
C VAL A 55 8.52 1.64 14.60
N THR A 56 9.15 1.89 13.46
CA THR A 56 10.44 1.27 13.12
C THR A 56 11.57 2.05 13.78
N GLY A 57 12.22 1.40 14.71
CA GLY A 57 13.10 1.94 15.72
C GLY A 57 14.40 2.64 15.32
N GLU A 58 14.34 3.75 14.59
CA GLU A 58 15.41 4.76 14.58
C GLU A 58 14.95 6.01 15.35
N ILE A 59 14.44 5.85 16.57
CA ILE A 59 14.04 7.01 17.38
C ILE A 59 15.01 7.18 18.52
N THR A 60 15.63 8.33 18.53
CA THR A 60 16.59 8.81 19.54
C THR A 60 15.91 9.21 20.85
N THR A 61 14.60 9.21 20.94
CA THR A 61 13.85 9.66 22.11
C THR A 61 12.74 8.69 22.51
N GLY A 62 13.01 7.94 23.56
CA GLY A 62 11.99 7.44 24.52
C GLY A 62 10.98 6.39 24.08
N GLN A 63 10.91 5.96 22.83
CA GLN A 63 9.96 4.94 22.39
C GLN A 63 10.58 3.56 22.34
N ALA A 64 9.84 2.55 22.83
CA ALA A 64 10.29 1.16 22.87
C ALA A 64 10.66 0.66 21.46
N LYS A 65 11.90 0.22 21.29
CA LYS A 65 12.34 -0.47 20.06
C LYS A 65 11.54 -1.75 19.91
N SER A 66 10.74 -1.86 18.88
CA SER A 66 10.07 -3.11 18.54
C SER A 66 11.08 -4.06 17.90
N SER A 67 11.74 -4.85 18.71
CA SER A 67 12.80 -5.78 18.28
C SER A 67 12.34 -6.95 17.41
N ASN A 68 11.07 -7.01 17.01
CA ASN A 68 10.50 -8.17 16.32
C ASN A 68 9.54 -7.80 15.18
N VAL A 69 9.66 -6.59 14.62
CA VAL A 69 8.71 -6.09 13.60
C VAL A 69 8.67 -7.00 12.38
N ALA A 70 9.81 -7.44 11.86
CA ALA A 70 9.87 -8.30 10.69
C ALA A 70 9.15 -9.65 10.89
N LYS A 71 9.30 -10.27 12.09
CA LYS A 71 8.58 -11.50 12.42
C LYS A 71 7.06 -11.27 12.48
N ARG A 72 6.65 -10.16 13.09
CA ARG A 72 5.22 -9.79 13.22
C ARG A 72 4.58 -9.45 11.87
N ILE A 73 5.33 -8.83 10.95
CA ILE A 73 4.87 -8.58 9.58
C ILE A 73 4.56 -9.91 8.87
N ARG A 74 5.49 -10.88 8.93
CA ARG A 74 5.29 -12.21 8.34
C ARG A 74 4.14 -12.98 8.97
N ALA A 75 3.88 -12.75 10.25
CA ALA A 75 2.75 -13.34 10.97
C ALA A 75 1.40 -12.66 10.67
N GLY A 76 1.38 -11.54 9.92
CA GLY A 76 0.16 -10.76 9.67
C GLY A 76 -0.31 -9.92 10.85
N GLU A 77 0.56 -9.68 11.84
CA GLU A 77 0.24 -8.95 13.09
C GLU A 77 0.52 -7.46 13.01
N VAL A 78 0.71 -6.91 11.80
CA VAL A 78 1.03 -5.50 11.55
C VAL A 78 0.27 -5.02 10.33
N GLY A 79 -0.51 -3.96 10.48
CA GLY A 79 -1.27 -3.33 9.39
C GLY A 79 -0.53 -2.17 8.72
N GLY A 80 0.46 -1.60 9.40
CA GLY A 80 1.27 -0.51 8.86
C GLY A 80 2.48 -0.20 9.71
N LEU A 81 3.31 0.73 9.25
CA LEU A 81 4.51 1.17 9.95
C LEU A 81 4.58 2.69 10.00
N PHE A 82 5.00 3.19 11.18
CA PHE A 82 5.27 4.61 11.38
C PHE A 82 6.77 4.91 11.27
N ASN A 83 7.07 6.08 10.69
CA ASN A 83 8.41 6.68 10.62
C ASN A 83 9.47 5.83 9.90
N LEU A 84 9.06 4.92 9.02
CA LEU A 84 9.98 4.24 8.13
C LEU A 84 10.34 5.13 6.94
N LYS A 85 11.63 5.47 6.79
CA LYS A 85 12.15 6.30 5.70
C LYS A 85 13.01 5.49 4.74
N GLY A 86 13.04 5.94 3.49
CA GLY A 86 13.87 5.38 2.44
C GLY A 86 13.13 4.37 1.57
N VAL A 87 13.22 4.59 0.24
CA VAL A 87 12.48 3.80 -0.76
C VAL A 87 12.82 2.32 -0.68
N GLU A 88 14.10 1.99 -0.54
CA GLU A 88 14.54 0.59 -0.49
C GLU A 88 14.00 -0.12 0.75
N ARG A 89 14.09 0.52 1.93
CA ARG A 89 13.56 -0.07 3.17
C ARG A 89 12.04 -0.28 3.11
N ILE A 90 11.30 0.70 2.57
CA ILE A 90 9.85 0.59 2.38
C ILE A 90 9.52 -0.56 1.42
N ARG A 91 10.27 -0.68 0.32
CA ARG A 91 10.10 -1.76 -0.66
C ARG A 91 10.39 -3.15 -0.05
N ASP A 92 11.48 -3.27 0.70
CA ASP A 92 11.87 -4.54 1.34
C ASP A 92 10.83 -5.00 2.36
N VAL A 93 10.33 -4.08 3.19
CA VAL A 93 9.31 -4.39 4.19
C VAL A 93 7.96 -4.70 3.54
N GLN A 94 7.59 -3.96 2.49
CA GLN A 94 6.38 -4.24 1.72
C GLN A 94 6.45 -5.61 1.04
N LYS A 95 7.61 -5.97 0.51
CA LYS A 95 7.85 -7.29 -0.06
C LYS A 95 7.64 -8.41 0.98
N GLN A 96 8.17 -8.24 2.19
CA GLN A 96 7.92 -9.20 3.28
C GLN A 96 6.43 -9.35 3.60
N ALA A 97 5.67 -8.25 3.63
CA ALA A 97 4.24 -8.32 3.90
C ALA A 97 3.46 -9.03 2.78
N VAL A 98 3.78 -8.74 1.52
CA VAL A 98 3.03 -9.25 0.36
C VAL A 98 3.46 -10.67 -0.03
N GLU A 99 4.75 -10.99 0.05
CA GLU A 99 5.28 -12.26 -0.45
C GLU A 99 5.52 -13.31 0.64
N GLU A 100 5.76 -12.87 1.90
CA GLU A 100 6.15 -13.78 2.98
C GLU A 100 5.05 -13.95 4.06
N SER A 101 3.97 -13.17 4.04
CA SER A 101 2.83 -13.36 4.93
C SER A 101 1.73 -14.23 4.29
N ARG A 102 0.91 -14.86 5.12
CA ARG A 102 -0.12 -15.82 4.68
C ARG A 102 -1.17 -15.20 3.75
N LEU A 103 -1.58 -13.96 4.01
CA LEU A 103 -2.66 -13.28 3.28
C LEU A 103 -2.16 -12.27 2.25
N GLY A 104 -0.88 -11.95 2.26
CA GLY A 104 -0.28 -11.00 1.31
C GLY A 104 -0.87 -9.58 1.39
N ILE A 105 -1.35 -9.16 2.56
CA ILE A 105 -1.94 -7.83 2.75
C ILE A 105 -0.81 -6.78 2.79
N PRO A 106 -0.83 -5.77 1.90
CA PRO A 106 0.17 -4.73 1.91
C PRO A 106 0.07 -3.85 3.15
N LEU A 107 1.22 -3.34 3.63
CA LEU A 107 1.30 -2.44 4.76
C LEU A 107 0.98 -1.00 4.36
N LEU A 108 0.38 -0.25 5.29
CA LEU A 108 0.30 1.20 5.23
C LEU A 108 1.57 1.83 5.82
N PHE A 109 1.99 2.96 5.27
CA PHE A 109 3.13 3.72 5.79
C PHE A 109 2.68 5.11 6.20
N GLY A 110 2.99 5.47 7.44
CA GLY A 110 2.70 6.77 8.01
C GLY A 110 3.97 7.47 8.50
N MET A 111 3.90 8.79 8.57
CA MET A 111 4.96 9.63 9.11
C MET A 111 4.37 10.56 10.16
N ASP A 112 5.04 10.66 11.29
CA ASP A 112 4.73 11.66 12.31
C ASP A 112 5.40 12.98 11.93
N VAL A 113 4.59 13.97 11.60
CA VAL A 113 5.04 15.29 11.15
C VAL A 113 4.50 16.41 12.05
N ILE A 114 4.26 16.09 13.31
CA ILE A 114 3.61 16.97 14.31
C ILE A 114 4.26 18.36 14.45
N HIS A 115 5.58 18.44 14.22
CA HIS A 115 6.34 19.70 14.26
C HIS A 115 6.97 20.06 12.90
N GLY A 116 6.44 19.52 11.79
CA GLY A 116 7.00 19.59 10.47
C GLY A 116 7.82 18.35 10.12
N TYR A 117 7.94 18.05 8.82
CA TYR A 117 8.57 16.83 8.33
C TYR A 117 10.08 16.78 8.67
N GLU A 118 10.81 17.72 8.14
CA GLU A 118 12.24 17.94 8.39
C GLU A 118 12.62 19.36 7.94
N THR A 119 13.54 19.97 8.65
CA THR A 119 14.12 21.27 8.20
C THR A 119 15.05 20.99 7.03
N VAL A 120 14.63 21.40 5.84
CA VAL A 120 15.41 21.23 4.60
C VAL A 120 16.24 22.48 4.24
N PHE A 121 16.00 23.58 4.94
CA PHE A 121 16.75 24.83 4.78
C PHE A 121 17.61 25.10 6.02
N PRO A 122 18.82 25.69 5.84
CA PRO A 122 19.61 26.10 6.96
C PRO A 122 18.85 27.20 7.74
N ILE A 123 18.73 27.00 9.06
CA ILE A 123 18.23 28.03 9.97
C ILE A 123 19.40 28.99 10.19
N LEU A 124 19.27 30.22 9.70
CA LEU A 124 20.23 31.29 10.01
C LEU A 124 20.03 31.69 11.50
N SER A 125 21.00 31.39 12.31
CA SER A 125 21.08 31.80 13.71
C SER A 125 21.68 33.17 13.86
#